data_414becab851af0f706374b681502cd12
#
_entry.id   414becab851af0f706374b681502cd12
#
_cell.length_a   1.000
_cell.length_b   1.000
_cell.length_c   1.000
_cell.angle_alpha   90.00
_cell.angle_beta   90.00
_cell.angle_gamma   90.00
#
_symmetry.space_group_name_H-M   'P 1'
#
loop_
_entity.id
_entity.type
_entity.pdbx_description
1 polymer ?
#
loop_
_entity_poly.entity_id
_entity_poly.type
_entity_poly.pdbx_seq_one_letter_code
_entity_poly.pdbx_strand_id
1 'polypeptide(L)'
;MIIWIIGLAGSGKTTLGRALCEKMKEENKKVCFIDGDSIRQAFNNDLGFSNKDRKINANRIISFCKVLDLQNINVVVSILHNFPEQRVKNKSIFSNYFEIFLDTPKKILFKRDQKKIYSRYKKKQIKDV
;
A
#
# COMPACT_ATOMS: atom_id res chain seq x y z
N MET A 1 -4.76 10.85 -10.77
CA MET A 1 -3.47 10.82 -10.05
C MET A 1 -3.42 9.61 -9.14
N ILE A 2 -2.36 8.86 -9.21
CA ILE A 2 -2.14 7.67 -8.38
C ILE A 2 -0.96 7.95 -7.45
N ILE A 3 -1.19 7.89 -6.15
CA ILE A 3 -0.16 8.08 -5.12
C ILE A 3 0.07 6.75 -4.41
N TRP A 4 1.29 6.24 -4.47
CA TRP A 4 1.69 4.94 -3.95
C TRP A 4 2.57 5.13 -2.72
N ILE A 5 2.02 4.86 -1.53
CA ILE A 5 2.75 5.01 -0.26
C ILE A 5 3.34 3.66 0.13
N ILE A 6 4.64 3.62 0.22
CA ILE A 6 5.42 2.41 0.49
C ILE A 6 6.11 2.56 1.84
N GLY A 7 6.05 1.53 2.65
CA GLY A 7 6.72 1.51 3.94
C GLY A 7 6.40 0.23 4.69
N LEU A 8 7.23 -0.09 5.66
CA LEU A 8 7.05 -1.26 6.50
C LEU A 8 5.82 -1.09 7.42
N ALA A 9 5.34 -2.20 7.98
CA ALA A 9 4.24 -2.17 8.93
C ALA A 9 4.55 -1.23 10.09
N GLY A 10 3.60 -0.36 10.45
CA GLY A 10 3.77 0.62 11.53
C GLY A 10 4.53 1.88 11.14
N SER A 11 4.88 2.07 9.86
CA SER A 11 5.62 3.25 9.39
C SER A 11 4.76 4.52 9.29
N GLY A 12 3.44 4.40 9.40
CA GLY A 12 2.53 5.54 9.30
C GLY A 12 1.84 5.70 7.95
N LYS A 13 1.88 4.67 7.08
CA LYS A 13 1.27 4.69 5.75
C LYS A 13 -0.22 5.03 5.78
N THR A 14 -0.99 4.37 6.65
CA THR A 14 -2.43 4.59 6.75
C THR A 14 -2.74 6.00 7.23
N THR A 15 -2.00 6.49 8.22
CA THR A 15 -2.15 7.85 8.76
C THR A 15 -1.90 8.89 7.66
N LEU A 16 -0.79 8.76 6.94
CA LEU A 16 -0.47 9.66 5.83
C LEU A 16 -1.50 9.55 4.70
N GLY A 17 -1.86 8.33 4.33
CA GLY A 17 -2.83 8.09 3.25
C GLY A 17 -4.19 8.71 3.54
N ARG A 18 -4.69 8.55 4.75
CA ARG A 18 -5.96 9.16 5.17
C ARG A 18 -5.87 10.68 5.19
N ALA A 19 -4.77 11.25 5.68
CA ALA A 19 -4.57 12.69 5.69
C ALA A 19 -4.55 13.27 4.27
N LEU A 20 -3.90 12.59 3.32
CA LEU A 20 -3.90 12.98 1.91
C LEU A 20 -5.31 12.95 1.31
N CYS A 21 -6.07 11.89 1.60
CA CYS A 21 -7.45 11.77 1.13
C CYS A 21 -8.34 12.89 1.68
N GLU A 22 -8.23 13.19 2.97
CA GLU A 22 -9.00 14.28 3.58
C GLU A 22 -8.68 15.62 2.92
N LYS A 23 -7.40 15.90 2.70
CA LYS A 23 -6.98 17.14 2.02
C LYS A 23 -7.51 17.22 0.60
N MET A 24 -7.48 16.13 -0.15
CA MET A 24 -8.01 16.08 -1.50
C MET A 24 -9.52 16.33 -1.52
N LYS A 25 -10.27 15.76 -0.57
CA LYS A 25 -11.71 15.97 -0.43
C LYS A 25 -12.02 17.43 -0.11
N GLU A 26 -11.24 18.08 0.76
CA GLU A 26 -11.36 19.51 1.06
C GLU A 26 -11.18 20.36 -0.20
N GLU A 27 -10.36 19.92 -1.15
CA GLU A 27 -10.15 20.58 -2.43
C GLU A 27 -11.17 20.17 -3.52
N ASN A 28 -12.25 19.49 -3.12
CA ASN A 28 -13.31 18.99 -4.00
C ASN A 28 -12.82 17.96 -5.04
N LYS A 29 -11.76 17.22 -4.72
CA LYS A 29 -11.25 16.15 -5.58
C LYS A 29 -11.88 14.81 -5.20
N LYS A 30 -12.20 14.01 -6.22
CA LYS A 30 -12.62 12.62 -6.02
C LYS A 30 -11.40 11.80 -5.69
N VAL A 31 -11.45 11.04 -4.59
CA VAL A 31 -10.32 10.22 -4.14
C VAL A 31 -10.81 8.93 -3.50
N CYS A 32 -10.09 7.85 -3.76
CA CYS A 32 -10.29 6.54 -3.16
C CYS A 32 -9.01 6.13 -2.41
N PHE A 33 -9.15 5.64 -1.18
CA PHE A 33 -8.03 5.12 -0.43
C PHE A 33 -8.07 3.59 -0.48
N ILE A 34 -6.95 2.97 -0.90
CA ILE A 34 -6.79 1.53 -0.97
C ILE A 34 -5.57 1.12 -0.15
N ASP A 35 -5.76 0.23 0.81
CA ASP A 35 -4.64 -0.40 1.51
C ASP A 35 -4.62 -1.91 1.24
N GLY A 36 -3.44 -2.53 1.44
CA GLY A 36 -3.25 -3.93 1.13
C GLY A 36 -4.12 -4.87 1.96
N ASP A 37 -4.41 -4.51 3.20
CA ASP A 37 -5.23 -5.35 4.10
C ASP A 37 -6.70 -5.32 3.68
N SER A 38 -7.23 -4.17 3.30
CA SER A 38 -8.61 -4.05 2.82
C SER A 38 -8.84 -4.91 1.57
N ILE A 39 -7.88 -4.93 0.66
CA ILE A 39 -7.96 -5.76 -0.54
C ILE A 39 -7.89 -7.24 -0.17
N ARG A 40 -7.00 -7.63 0.75
CA ARG A 40 -6.96 -9.01 1.23
C ARG A 40 -8.30 -9.46 1.80
N GLN A 41 -8.90 -8.64 2.63
CA GLN A 41 -10.22 -8.93 3.24
C GLN A 41 -11.31 -9.04 2.17
N ALA A 42 -11.32 -8.15 1.19
CA ALA A 42 -12.29 -8.17 0.10
C ALA A 42 -12.24 -9.48 -0.72
N PHE A 43 -11.08 -10.11 -0.78
CA PHE A 43 -10.87 -11.42 -1.42
C PHE A 43 -10.85 -12.57 -0.41
N ASN A 44 -11.52 -12.41 0.73
CA ASN A 44 -11.67 -13.42 1.77
C ASN A 44 -10.35 -13.98 2.31
N ASN A 45 -9.33 -13.13 2.36
CA ASN A 45 -7.99 -13.48 2.87
C ASN A 45 -7.39 -14.72 2.19
N ASP A 46 -7.54 -14.83 0.88
CA ASP A 46 -7.03 -15.95 0.09
C ASP A 46 -5.51 -15.94 -0.07
N LEU A 47 -4.85 -14.83 0.28
CA LEU A 47 -3.40 -14.66 0.16
C LEU A 47 -2.75 -14.53 1.53
N GLY A 48 -1.53 -15.06 1.64
CA GLY A 48 -0.67 -14.87 2.80
C GLY A 48 0.26 -13.66 2.65
N PHE A 49 1.45 -13.76 3.26
CA PHE A 49 2.43 -12.67 3.32
C PHE A 49 3.76 -13.00 2.62
N SER A 50 3.81 -14.08 1.85
CA SER A 50 4.98 -14.39 1.03
C SER A 50 5.17 -13.34 -0.06
N ASN A 51 6.37 -13.24 -0.62
CA ASN A 51 6.63 -12.32 -1.73
C ASN A 51 5.71 -12.58 -2.92
N LYS A 52 5.45 -13.86 -3.22
CA LYS A 52 4.53 -14.26 -4.29
C LYS A 52 3.12 -13.70 -4.04
N ASP A 53 2.60 -13.91 -2.84
CA ASP A 53 1.26 -13.45 -2.48
C ASP A 53 1.16 -11.92 -2.45
N ARG A 54 2.21 -11.25 -1.98
CA ARG A 54 2.28 -9.79 -2.00
C ARG A 54 2.28 -9.22 -3.42
N LYS A 55 2.96 -9.90 -4.35
CA LYS A 55 2.93 -9.51 -5.77
C LYS A 55 1.53 -9.65 -6.36
N ILE A 56 0.84 -10.74 -6.06
CA ILE A 56 -0.54 -10.95 -6.50
C ILE A 56 -1.44 -9.85 -5.96
N ASN A 57 -1.33 -9.56 -4.67
CA ASN A 57 -2.13 -8.50 -4.04
C ASN A 57 -1.85 -7.13 -4.66
N ALA A 58 -0.58 -6.80 -4.90
CA ALA A 58 -0.20 -5.54 -5.53
C ALA A 58 -0.74 -5.44 -6.96
N ASN A 59 -0.73 -6.53 -7.72
CA ASN A 59 -1.30 -6.56 -9.06
C ASN A 59 -2.82 -6.36 -9.07
N ARG A 60 -3.52 -6.89 -8.08
CA ARG A 60 -4.96 -6.63 -7.87
C ARG A 60 -5.19 -5.14 -7.63
N ILE A 61 -4.40 -4.52 -6.77
CA ILE A 61 -4.48 -3.09 -6.48
C ILE A 61 -4.23 -2.26 -7.74
N ILE A 62 -3.23 -2.61 -8.52
CA ILE A 62 -2.94 -1.94 -9.79
C ILE A 62 -4.13 -2.01 -10.73
N SER A 63 -4.80 -3.16 -10.81
CA SER A 63 -5.99 -3.33 -11.64
C SER A 63 -7.13 -2.42 -11.18
N PHE A 64 -7.37 -2.29 -9.89
CA PHE A 64 -8.34 -1.34 -9.34
C PHE A 64 -7.96 0.11 -9.68
N CYS A 65 -6.70 0.45 -9.53
CA CYS A 65 -6.20 1.80 -9.87
C CYS A 65 -6.46 2.14 -11.34
N LYS A 66 -6.28 1.19 -12.27
CA LYS A 66 -6.57 1.40 -13.69
C LYS A 66 -8.04 1.77 -13.91
N VAL A 67 -8.95 1.03 -13.29
CA VAL A 67 -10.39 1.28 -13.43
C VAL A 67 -10.75 2.65 -12.88
N LEU A 68 -10.23 3.01 -11.72
CA LEU A 68 -10.52 4.29 -11.08
C LEU A 68 -9.89 5.46 -11.83
N ASP A 69 -8.68 5.29 -12.32
CA ASP A 69 -7.98 6.32 -13.11
C ASP A 69 -8.73 6.67 -14.40
N LEU A 70 -9.27 5.66 -15.07
CA LEU A 70 -10.11 5.86 -16.26
C LEU A 70 -11.36 6.69 -15.98
N GLN A 71 -11.82 6.73 -14.74
CA GLN A 71 -12.98 7.49 -14.30
C GLN A 71 -12.61 8.82 -13.66
N ASN A 72 -11.35 9.23 -13.79
CA ASN A 72 -10.81 10.47 -13.20
C ASN A 72 -10.92 10.51 -11.66
N ILE A 73 -10.80 9.36 -11.03
CA ILE A 73 -10.77 9.24 -9.57
C ILE A 73 -9.30 9.13 -9.14
N ASN A 74 -8.86 10.00 -8.25
CA ASN A 74 -7.54 9.92 -7.66
C ASN A 74 -7.49 8.73 -6.68
N VAL A 75 -6.36 8.04 -6.63
CA VAL A 75 -6.20 6.88 -5.74
C VAL A 75 -4.96 7.07 -4.89
N VAL A 76 -5.13 6.89 -3.59
CA VAL A 76 -4.03 6.81 -2.64
C VAL A 76 -3.91 5.36 -2.21
N VAL A 77 -2.75 4.75 -2.47
CA VAL A 77 -2.48 3.34 -2.16
C VAL A 77 -1.47 3.27 -1.03
N SER A 78 -1.76 2.45 -0.04
CA SER A 78 -0.83 2.12 1.05
C SER A 78 -0.42 0.67 0.94
N ILE A 79 0.86 0.41 0.71
CA ILE A 79 1.37 -0.94 0.49
C ILE A 79 2.70 -1.14 1.22
N LEU A 80 2.90 -2.35 1.74
CA LEU A 80 4.11 -2.67 2.50
C LEU A 80 5.33 -2.85 1.61
N HIS A 81 5.15 -3.45 0.46
CA HIS A 81 6.26 -3.92 -0.35
C HIS A 81 6.44 -3.13 -1.65
N ASN A 82 7.67 -3.05 -2.05
CA ASN A 82 8.10 -2.28 -3.20
C ASN A 82 8.84 -3.21 -4.17
N PHE A 83 8.12 -3.77 -5.13
CA PHE A 83 8.71 -4.61 -6.14
C PHE A 83 9.17 -3.75 -7.33
N PRO A 84 10.48 -3.77 -7.67
CA PRO A 84 11.01 -2.91 -8.73
C PRO A 84 10.27 -3.03 -10.07
N GLU A 85 9.92 -4.24 -10.48
CA GLU A 85 9.20 -4.46 -11.73
C GLU A 85 7.79 -3.85 -11.73
N GLN A 86 7.11 -3.83 -10.59
CA GLN A 86 5.80 -3.20 -10.45
C GLN A 86 5.89 -1.68 -10.46
N ARG A 87 6.95 -1.12 -9.88
CA ARG A 87 7.20 0.32 -9.91
C ARG A 87 7.42 0.82 -11.34
N VAL A 88 8.26 0.11 -12.09
CA VAL A 88 8.52 0.43 -13.50
C VAL A 88 7.22 0.36 -14.31
N LYS A 89 6.43 -0.71 -14.09
CA LYS A 89 5.14 -0.90 -14.75
C LYS A 89 4.17 0.24 -14.41
N ASN A 90 4.06 0.62 -13.14
CA ASN A 90 3.18 1.71 -12.72
C ASN A 90 3.52 3.03 -13.41
N LYS A 91 4.81 3.35 -13.48
CA LYS A 91 5.29 4.56 -14.16
C LYS A 91 4.93 4.59 -15.64
N SER A 92 4.89 3.43 -16.29
CA SER A 92 4.54 3.32 -17.70
C SER A 92 3.03 3.35 -17.96
N ILE A 93 2.23 2.88 -16.99
CA ILE A 93 0.77 2.78 -17.13
C ILE A 93 0.07 4.09 -16.77
N PHE A 94 0.47 4.72 -15.66
CA PHE A 94 -0.21 5.90 -15.11
C PHE A 94 0.51 7.18 -15.51
N SER A 95 -0.22 8.13 -16.10
CA SER A 95 0.34 9.42 -16.52
C SER A 95 0.72 10.30 -15.32
N ASN A 96 -0.08 10.28 -14.25
CA ASN A 96 0.15 10.99 -13.01
C ASN A 96 0.38 9.99 -11.89
N TYR A 97 1.63 9.59 -11.68
CA TYR A 97 2.02 8.59 -10.72
C TYR A 97 3.11 9.11 -9.78
N PHE A 98 2.90 8.98 -8.48
CA PHE A 98 3.83 9.42 -7.45
C PHE A 98 4.08 8.31 -6.45
N GLU A 99 5.33 8.18 -6.02
CA GLU A 99 5.73 7.23 -4.97
C GLU A 99 6.22 8.00 -3.75
N ILE A 100 5.75 7.59 -2.58
CA ILE A 100 6.18 8.14 -1.30
C ILE A 100 6.74 6.98 -0.47
N PHE A 101 7.98 7.12 -0.03
CA PHE A 101 8.62 6.15 0.87
C PHE A 101 8.60 6.67 2.29
N LEU A 102 8.04 5.89 3.20
CA LEU A 102 8.11 6.17 4.64
C LEU A 102 9.26 5.37 5.24
N ASP A 103 10.34 6.08 5.55
CA ASP A 103 11.55 5.52 6.14
C ASP A 103 11.53 5.73 7.65
N THR A 104 10.82 4.84 8.35
CA THR A 104 10.72 4.88 9.81
C THR A 104 11.78 3.97 10.42
N PRO A 105 12.57 4.44 11.42
CA PRO A 105 13.59 3.61 12.06
C PRO A 105 13.03 2.31 12.61
N LYS A 106 13.76 1.21 12.43
CA LYS A 106 13.34 -0.12 12.89
C LYS A 106 12.98 -0.14 14.37
N LYS A 107 13.72 0.58 15.20
CA LYS A 107 13.45 0.69 16.64
C LYS A 107 12.02 1.16 16.92
N ILE A 108 11.53 2.16 16.16
CA ILE A 108 10.18 2.68 16.28
C ILE A 108 9.17 1.67 15.75
N LEU A 109 9.47 1.00 14.63
CA LEU A 109 8.60 -0.02 14.05
C LEU A 109 8.35 -1.17 15.02
N PHE A 110 9.39 -1.69 15.65
CA PHE A 110 9.27 -2.78 16.64
C PHE A 110 8.49 -2.33 17.87
N LYS A 111 8.66 -1.10 18.32
CA LYS A 111 7.92 -0.55 19.45
C LYS A 111 6.44 -0.43 19.14
N ARG A 112 6.06 -0.06 17.92
CA ARG A 112 4.66 0.06 17.50
C ARG A 112 4.00 -1.28 17.26
N ASP A 113 4.65 -2.20 16.59
CA ASP A 113 4.29 -3.59 16.26
C ASP A 113 2.78 -3.92 16.34
N GLN A 114 1.93 -3.04 15.81
CA GLN A 114 0.47 -3.10 15.93
C GLN A 114 -0.14 -4.39 15.40
N LYS A 115 0.42 -4.92 14.30
CA LYS A 115 -0.02 -6.17 13.68
C LYS A 115 0.77 -7.36 14.15
N LYS A 116 1.72 -7.16 15.07
CA LYS A 116 2.66 -8.17 15.56
C LYS A 116 3.42 -8.90 14.45
N ILE A 117 3.59 -8.23 13.31
CA ILE A 117 4.29 -8.79 12.15
C ILE A 117 5.75 -9.03 12.48
N TYR A 118 6.41 -8.06 13.12
CA TYR A 118 7.82 -8.17 13.47
C TYR A 118 8.07 -9.22 14.54
N SER A 119 7.22 -9.30 15.54
CA SER A 119 7.29 -10.34 16.56
C SER A 119 7.12 -11.73 15.93
N ARG A 120 6.16 -11.90 15.04
CA ARG A 120 5.92 -13.17 14.33
C ARG A 120 7.07 -13.52 13.39
N TYR A 121 7.68 -12.55 12.73
CA TYR A 121 8.86 -12.77 11.91
C TYR A 121 10.05 -13.26 12.73
N LYS A 122 10.33 -12.62 13.87
CA LYS A 122 11.36 -13.06 14.82
C LYS A 122 11.13 -14.50 15.29
N LYS A 123 9.87 -14.91 15.46
CA LYS A 123 9.48 -16.28 15.83
C LYS A 123 9.40 -17.21 14.61
N LYS A 124 9.82 -16.75 13.42
CA LYS A 124 9.77 -17.52 12.17
C LYS A 124 8.36 -17.96 11.76
N GLN A 125 7.32 -17.23 12.17
CA GLN A 125 5.92 -17.51 11.83
C GLN A 125 5.51 -16.87 10.50
N ILE A 126 6.22 -15.81 10.07
CA ILE A 126 5.99 -15.08 8.81
C ILE A 126 7.32 -14.95 8.08
N LYS A 127 7.30 -15.06 6.75
CA LYS A 127 8.46 -14.84 5.88
C LYS A 127 8.36 -13.49 5.18
N ASP A 128 9.49 -13.02 4.65
CA ASP A 128 9.56 -11.89 3.70
C ASP A 128 9.04 -10.55 4.27
N VAL A 129 9.37 -10.27 5.51
CA VAL A 129 8.99 -8.99 6.15
C VAL A 129 10.00 -7.88 5.91
#